data_693813b6a42b1ad044250a624d5cfc08
#
_entry.id   693813b6a42b1ad044250a624d5cfc08
#
_cell.length_a   1.000
_cell.length_b   1.000
_cell.length_c   1.000
_cell.angle_alpha   90.00
_cell.angle_beta   90.00
_cell.angle_gamma   90.00
#
_symmetry.space_group_name_H-M   'P 1'
#
loop_
_entity.id
_entity.type
_entity.pdbx_description
1 polymer ?
#
loop_
_entity_poly.entity_id
_entity_poly.type
_entity_poly.pdbx_seq_one_letter_code
_entity_poly.pdbx_strand_id
1 'polypeptide(L)'
;SNQNLVIELEELGCEAQVASVCEWIAYTTHTGIEESLKAFKDDKKLKNLLNVANFWTASKYQSLMYKMIALPFRKLLKNRLDHETKEILELANNNFSNHINGEAILSIGGALAFTKSGFDGVVNAMPFTCMPSTIASSILKTEMRNKIPYIDMVYDGSIQPNRSMNLETFVFQAKQRMIRKEQLSAKNSKSDV
;
A
#
# COMPACT_ATOMS: atom_id res chain seq x y z
N SER A 1 6.08 17.44 1.54
CA SER A 1 7.18 16.52 1.87
C SER A 1 6.85 15.85 3.18
N ASN A 2 7.10 14.56 3.30
CA ASN A 2 6.87 13.78 4.52
C ASN A 2 7.99 13.99 5.56
N GLN A 3 8.51 15.23 5.66
CA GLN A 3 9.57 15.64 6.59
C GLN A 3 10.73 14.63 6.62
N ASN A 4 11.14 14.14 5.45
CA ASN A 4 12.25 13.18 5.28
C ASN A 4 12.07 11.81 5.97
N LEU A 5 10.82 11.37 6.21
CA LEU A 5 10.51 10.11 6.91
C LEU A 5 11.31 8.91 6.37
N VAL A 6 11.47 8.81 5.05
CA VAL A 6 12.24 7.73 4.42
C VAL A 6 13.71 7.80 4.86
N ILE A 7 14.30 8.98 4.81
CA ILE A 7 15.70 9.21 5.22
C ILE A 7 15.89 8.87 6.70
N GLU A 8 14.96 9.30 7.57
CA GLU A 8 15.02 8.99 9.00
C GLU A 8 14.96 7.46 9.26
N LEU A 9 14.11 6.73 8.53
CA LEU A 9 14.03 5.28 8.64
C LEU A 9 15.32 4.60 8.14
N GLU A 10 15.91 5.12 7.06
CA GLU A 10 17.18 4.61 6.52
C GLU A 10 18.36 4.88 7.48
N GLU A 11 18.41 6.07 8.09
CA GLU A 11 19.41 6.41 9.13
C GLU A 11 19.28 5.50 10.36
N LEU A 12 18.08 5.05 10.69
CA LEU A 12 17.83 4.05 11.74
C LEU A 12 18.14 2.61 11.28
N GLY A 13 18.61 2.44 10.04
CA GLY A 13 19.06 1.16 9.47
C GLY A 13 17.91 0.28 8.96
N CYS A 14 16.81 0.88 8.53
CA CYS A 14 15.75 0.23 7.79
C CYS A 14 15.95 0.42 6.29
N GLU A 15 15.42 -0.48 5.50
CA GLU A 15 15.17 -0.27 4.10
C GLU A 15 13.68 0.11 3.93
N ALA A 16 13.41 1.31 3.45
CA ALA A 16 12.06 1.85 3.32
C ALA A 16 11.56 1.76 1.87
N GLN A 17 10.35 1.21 1.70
CA GLN A 17 9.62 1.24 0.44
C GLN A 17 8.37 2.09 0.59
N VAL A 18 8.15 3.01 -0.34
CA VAL A 18 6.97 3.87 -0.39
C VAL A 18 5.98 3.31 -1.41
N ALA A 19 4.69 3.30 -1.05
CA ALA A 19 3.64 2.99 -2.01
C ALA A 19 3.68 3.98 -3.18
N SER A 20 3.57 3.47 -4.39
CA SER A 20 3.72 4.26 -5.61
C SER A 20 2.47 5.09 -5.91
N VAL A 21 2.67 6.32 -6.36
CA VAL A 21 1.58 7.14 -6.94
C VAL A 21 0.94 6.43 -8.15
N CYS A 22 1.67 5.56 -8.83
CA CYS A 22 1.14 4.77 -9.94
C CYS A 22 0.00 3.85 -9.50
N GLU A 23 -0.01 3.35 -8.27
CA GLU A 23 -1.11 2.56 -7.71
C GLU A 23 -2.40 3.39 -7.63
N TRP A 24 -2.29 4.65 -7.20
CA TRP A 24 -3.44 5.56 -7.15
C TRP A 24 -3.98 5.87 -8.57
N ILE A 25 -3.11 6.12 -9.55
CA ILE A 25 -3.51 6.36 -10.94
C ILE A 25 -4.19 5.12 -11.53
N ALA A 26 -3.66 3.92 -11.26
CA ALA A 26 -4.25 2.67 -11.71
C ALA A 26 -5.63 2.43 -11.05
N TYR A 27 -5.77 2.75 -9.76
CA TYR A 27 -7.02 2.66 -9.03
C TYR A 27 -8.10 3.61 -9.60
N THR A 28 -7.76 4.88 -9.85
CA THR A 28 -8.72 5.84 -10.44
C THR A 28 -9.19 5.41 -11.83
N THR A 29 -8.31 4.82 -12.62
CA THR A 29 -8.67 4.25 -13.93
C THR A 29 -9.57 3.02 -13.76
N HIS A 30 -9.30 2.16 -12.79
CA HIS A 30 -10.12 0.98 -12.49
C HIS A 30 -11.53 1.37 -12.04
N THR A 31 -11.65 2.29 -11.09
CA THR A 31 -12.97 2.80 -10.64
C THR A 31 -13.73 3.50 -11.77
N GLY A 32 -13.03 4.24 -12.64
CA GLY A 32 -13.63 4.85 -13.83
C GLY A 32 -14.22 3.82 -14.79
N ILE A 33 -13.57 2.66 -14.97
CA ILE A 33 -14.12 1.54 -15.77
C ILE A 33 -15.40 1.01 -15.09
N GLU A 34 -15.36 0.72 -13.79
CA GLU A 34 -16.51 0.17 -13.07
C GLU A 34 -17.73 1.10 -13.09
N GLU A 35 -17.52 2.40 -12.83
CA GLU A 35 -18.57 3.42 -12.86
C GLU A 35 -19.15 3.58 -14.26
N SER A 36 -18.30 3.61 -15.29
CA SER A 36 -18.75 3.69 -16.68
C SER A 36 -19.53 2.45 -17.11
N LEU A 37 -19.16 1.25 -16.63
CA LEU A 37 -19.89 0.01 -16.87
C LEU A 37 -21.25 0.02 -16.18
N LYS A 38 -21.35 0.52 -14.94
CA LYS A 38 -22.62 0.70 -14.22
C LYS A 38 -23.51 1.66 -15.00
N ALA A 39 -23.00 2.84 -15.37
CA ALA A 39 -23.74 3.83 -16.13
C ALA A 39 -24.21 3.28 -17.50
N PHE A 40 -23.42 2.43 -18.17
CA PHE A 40 -23.82 1.78 -19.42
C PHE A 40 -24.88 0.70 -19.21
N LYS A 41 -24.89 0.00 -18.07
CA LYS A 41 -25.95 -0.97 -17.75
C LYS A 41 -27.29 -0.26 -17.48
N ASP A 42 -27.24 0.90 -16.80
CA ASP A 42 -28.43 1.68 -16.47
C ASP A 42 -28.99 2.44 -17.69
N ASP A 43 -28.10 2.99 -18.51
CA ASP A 43 -28.45 3.74 -19.71
C ASP A 43 -27.49 3.38 -20.87
N LYS A 44 -27.98 2.58 -21.81
CA LYS A 44 -27.22 2.06 -22.97
C LYS A 44 -26.87 3.12 -24.02
N LYS A 45 -26.54 4.34 -23.60
CA LYS A 45 -26.10 5.40 -24.48
C LYS A 45 -24.70 5.17 -25.02
N LEU A 46 -24.49 5.52 -26.28
CA LEU A 46 -23.18 5.44 -26.94
C LEU A 46 -22.08 6.17 -26.16
N LYS A 47 -22.42 7.30 -25.53
CA LYS A 47 -21.47 8.06 -24.69
C LYS A 47 -20.90 7.21 -23.54
N ASN A 48 -21.72 6.41 -22.86
CA ASN A 48 -21.27 5.56 -21.76
C ASN A 48 -20.36 4.43 -22.25
N LEU A 49 -20.67 3.88 -23.43
CA LEU A 49 -19.79 2.90 -24.09
C LEU A 49 -18.43 3.49 -24.47
N LEU A 50 -18.40 4.71 -24.99
CA LEU A 50 -17.18 5.42 -25.32
C LEU A 50 -16.33 5.70 -24.04
N ASN A 51 -16.97 6.05 -22.94
CA ASN A 51 -16.26 6.22 -21.67
C ASN A 51 -15.60 4.93 -21.20
N VAL A 52 -16.29 3.79 -21.27
CA VAL A 52 -15.71 2.47 -20.96
C VAL A 52 -14.48 2.21 -21.84
N ALA A 53 -14.60 2.44 -23.16
CA ALA A 53 -13.50 2.24 -24.10
C ALA A 53 -12.30 3.15 -23.79
N ASN A 54 -12.54 4.42 -23.43
CA ASN A 54 -11.50 5.37 -23.06
C ASN A 54 -10.74 4.94 -21.79
N PHE A 55 -11.45 4.58 -20.73
CA PHE A 55 -10.80 4.10 -19.49
C PHE A 55 -10.09 2.76 -19.69
N TRP A 56 -10.65 1.88 -20.50
CA TRP A 56 -10.02 0.60 -20.81
C TRP A 56 -8.72 0.78 -21.62
N THR A 57 -8.72 1.65 -22.63
CA THR A 57 -7.50 1.97 -23.40
C THR A 57 -6.45 2.65 -22.53
N ALA A 58 -6.87 3.58 -21.65
CA ALA A 58 -5.97 4.21 -20.67
C ALA A 58 -5.33 3.17 -19.74
N SER A 59 -6.11 2.22 -19.21
CA SER A 59 -5.61 1.13 -18.38
C SER A 59 -4.57 0.26 -19.10
N LYS A 60 -4.82 -0.09 -20.37
CA LYS A 60 -3.88 -0.86 -21.18
C LYS A 60 -2.58 -0.10 -21.44
N TYR A 61 -2.70 1.20 -21.76
CA TYR A 61 -1.55 2.07 -21.96
C TYR A 61 -0.72 2.21 -20.68
N GLN A 62 -1.34 2.47 -19.53
CA GLN A 62 -0.67 2.54 -18.22
C GLN A 62 0.08 1.24 -17.90
N SER A 63 -0.58 0.10 -18.08
CA SER A 63 0.04 -1.22 -17.86
C SER A 63 1.24 -1.47 -18.78
N LEU A 64 1.16 -1.06 -20.04
CA LEU A 64 2.26 -1.18 -20.98
C LEU A 64 3.44 -0.29 -20.58
N MET A 65 3.18 0.97 -20.27
CA MET A 65 4.20 1.93 -19.85
C MET A 65 4.90 1.47 -18.55
N TYR A 66 4.12 1.02 -17.56
CA TYR A 66 4.67 0.46 -16.33
C TYR A 66 5.59 -0.74 -16.61
N LYS A 67 5.15 -1.69 -17.45
CA LYS A 67 5.95 -2.86 -17.82
C LYS A 67 7.25 -2.46 -18.53
N MET A 68 7.20 -1.50 -19.44
CA MET A 68 8.40 -1.03 -20.16
C MET A 68 9.41 -0.40 -19.20
N ILE A 69 8.95 0.40 -18.23
CA ILE A 69 9.82 1.04 -17.24
C ILE A 69 10.35 0.00 -16.23
N ALA A 70 9.51 -0.91 -15.76
CA ALA A 70 9.88 -1.90 -14.75
C ALA A 70 10.79 -3.03 -15.28
N LEU A 71 10.71 -3.34 -16.59
CA LEU A 71 11.41 -4.48 -17.19
C LEU A 71 12.94 -4.48 -16.96
N PRO A 72 13.69 -3.38 -17.18
CA PRO A 72 15.12 -3.35 -16.95
C PRO A 72 15.50 -3.48 -15.47
N PHE A 73 14.62 -3.06 -14.56
CA PHE A 73 14.85 -3.06 -13.12
C PHE A 73 14.30 -4.31 -12.41
N ARG A 74 13.56 -5.17 -13.12
CA ARG A 74 12.89 -6.33 -12.54
C ARG A 74 13.83 -7.27 -11.77
N LYS A 75 15.07 -7.46 -12.28
CA LYS A 75 16.07 -8.28 -11.61
C LYS A 75 16.62 -7.64 -10.32
N LEU A 76 16.71 -6.31 -10.30
CA LEU A 76 17.21 -5.55 -9.15
C LEU A 76 16.13 -5.41 -8.07
N LEU A 77 14.90 -5.13 -8.48
CA LEU A 77 13.79 -4.87 -7.58
C LEU A 77 13.17 -6.15 -6.99
N LYS A 78 13.43 -7.32 -7.59
CA LYS A 78 12.89 -8.61 -7.11
C LYS A 78 11.40 -8.51 -6.74
N ASN A 79 11.07 -8.64 -5.44
CA ASN A 79 9.70 -8.58 -4.90
C ASN A 79 9.25 -7.16 -4.51
N ARG A 80 9.95 -6.13 -4.95
CA ARG A 80 9.69 -4.71 -4.62
C ARG A 80 9.00 -3.96 -5.76
N LEU A 81 8.40 -4.67 -6.69
CA LEU A 81 7.53 -4.08 -7.69
C LEU A 81 6.21 -3.67 -7.03
N ASP A 82 5.58 -2.63 -7.58
CA ASP A 82 4.26 -2.20 -7.15
C ASP A 82 3.26 -3.35 -7.25
N HIS A 83 2.35 -3.41 -6.29
CA HIS A 83 1.29 -4.41 -6.30
C HIS A 83 0.24 -4.07 -7.35
N GLU A 84 -0.35 -5.09 -7.96
CA GLU A 84 -1.45 -4.87 -8.89
C GLU A 84 -2.67 -4.32 -8.12
N THR A 85 -3.33 -3.31 -8.70
CA THR A 85 -4.53 -2.68 -8.10
C THR A 85 -5.57 -3.72 -7.69
N LYS A 86 -5.75 -4.77 -8.51
CA LYS A 86 -6.68 -5.86 -8.21
C LYS A 86 -6.31 -6.60 -6.93
N GLU A 87 -5.04 -6.93 -6.73
CA GLU A 87 -4.55 -7.58 -5.50
C GLU A 87 -4.79 -6.69 -4.27
N ILE A 88 -4.49 -5.38 -4.38
CA ILE A 88 -4.73 -4.41 -3.30
C ILE A 88 -6.21 -4.39 -2.93
N LEU A 89 -7.11 -4.32 -3.91
CA LEU A 89 -8.56 -4.28 -3.69
C LEU A 89 -9.09 -5.59 -3.10
N GLU A 90 -8.60 -6.74 -3.55
CA GLU A 90 -8.97 -8.06 -3.00
C GLU A 90 -8.53 -8.19 -1.53
N LEU A 91 -7.32 -7.76 -1.19
CA LEU A 91 -6.83 -7.78 0.19
C LEU A 91 -7.63 -6.87 1.11
N ALA A 92 -7.98 -5.68 0.63
CA ALA A 92 -8.76 -4.72 1.40
C ALA A 92 -10.22 -5.17 1.61
N ASN A 93 -10.81 -5.89 0.64
CA ASN A 93 -12.24 -6.23 0.61
C ASN A 93 -12.70 -7.06 1.82
N ASN A 94 -11.80 -7.78 2.47
CA ASN A 94 -12.11 -8.53 3.69
C ASN A 94 -12.44 -7.63 4.89
N ASN A 95 -11.92 -6.41 4.91
CA ASN A 95 -11.98 -5.48 6.03
C ASN A 95 -12.70 -4.17 5.69
N PHE A 96 -12.83 -3.89 4.39
CA PHE A 96 -13.41 -2.65 3.90
C PHE A 96 -14.08 -2.88 2.54
N SER A 97 -15.37 -2.58 2.45
CA SER A 97 -16.13 -2.86 1.22
C SER A 97 -15.65 -2.04 0.02
N ASN A 98 -15.38 -2.70 -1.09
CA ASN A 98 -15.02 -2.08 -2.37
C ASN A 98 -16.14 -1.18 -2.94
N HIS A 99 -17.36 -1.24 -2.39
CA HIS A 99 -18.46 -0.36 -2.78
C HIS A 99 -18.36 1.04 -2.18
N ILE A 100 -17.49 1.23 -1.20
CA ILE A 100 -17.21 2.53 -0.61
C ILE A 100 -16.06 3.14 -1.42
N ASN A 101 -16.40 4.02 -2.36
CA ASN A 101 -15.41 4.77 -3.13
C ASN A 101 -14.58 5.64 -2.18
N GLY A 102 -13.27 5.60 -2.34
CA GLY A 102 -12.36 6.43 -1.56
C GLY A 102 -10.96 5.84 -1.45
N GLU A 103 -10.02 6.67 -1.02
CA GLU A 103 -8.60 6.32 -0.96
C GLU A 103 -8.23 5.42 0.23
N ALA A 104 -9.14 5.28 1.22
CA ALA A 104 -8.91 4.42 2.38
C ALA A 104 -8.61 2.96 1.98
N ILE A 105 -9.28 2.46 0.92
CA ILE A 105 -9.12 1.10 0.43
C ILE A 105 -7.69 0.84 -0.06
N LEU A 106 -7.06 1.83 -0.71
CA LEU A 106 -5.67 1.71 -1.17
C LEU A 106 -4.70 1.64 0.01
N SER A 107 -4.90 2.48 1.03
CA SER A 107 -4.06 2.47 2.22
C SER A 107 -4.18 1.14 2.98
N ILE A 108 -5.39 0.60 3.11
CA ILE A 108 -5.64 -0.69 3.77
C ILE A 108 -5.02 -1.82 2.96
N GLY A 109 -5.37 -1.92 1.68
CA GLY A 109 -4.89 -2.98 0.81
C GLY A 109 -3.38 -2.95 0.59
N GLY A 110 -2.80 -1.76 0.40
CA GLY A 110 -1.36 -1.58 0.26
C GLY A 110 -0.59 -2.01 1.52
N ALA A 111 -1.05 -1.63 2.71
CA ALA A 111 -0.45 -2.08 3.96
C ALA A 111 -0.50 -3.61 4.15
N LEU A 112 -1.64 -4.24 3.78
CA LEU A 112 -1.78 -5.69 3.78
C LEU A 112 -0.88 -6.36 2.72
N ALA A 113 -0.75 -5.76 1.55
CA ALA A 113 0.14 -6.24 0.49
C ALA A 113 1.60 -6.18 0.90
N PHE A 114 2.07 -5.10 1.54
CA PHE A 114 3.41 -5.04 2.12
C PHE A 114 3.63 -6.13 3.18
N THR A 115 2.64 -6.37 4.03
CA THR A 115 2.72 -7.44 5.03
C THR A 115 2.88 -8.81 4.38
N LYS A 116 2.12 -9.09 3.33
CA LYS A 116 2.17 -10.34 2.55
C LYS A 116 3.51 -10.50 1.80
N SER A 117 4.08 -9.40 1.33
CA SER A 117 5.39 -9.37 0.65
C SER A 117 6.58 -9.53 1.61
N GLY A 118 6.33 -9.67 2.89
CA GLY A 118 7.35 -10.02 3.88
C GLY A 118 8.04 -8.86 4.56
N PHE A 119 7.55 -7.62 4.39
CA PHE A 119 8.04 -6.47 5.15
C PHE A 119 7.87 -6.67 6.66
N ASP A 120 8.74 -6.05 7.44
CA ASP A 120 8.81 -6.24 8.88
C ASP A 120 8.15 -5.13 9.69
N GLY A 121 7.65 -4.09 9.01
CA GLY A 121 6.89 -3.00 9.62
C GLY A 121 6.12 -2.19 8.57
N VAL A 122 5.07 -1.49 8.99
CA VAL A 122 4.26 -0.59 8.14
C VAL A 122 4.11 0.75 8.83
N VAL A 123 4.43 1.82 8.10
CA VAL A 123 4.24 3.21 8.54
C VAL A 123 3.13 3.83 7.69
N ASN A 124 2.07 4.29 8.32
CA ASN A 124 1.01 5.04 7.67
C ASN A 124 1.28 6.54 7.84
N ALA A 125 1.81 7.16 6.80
CA ALA A 125 2.07 8.60 6.77
C ALA A 125 0.82 9.35 6.30
N MET A 126 0.22 10.16 7.16
CA MET A 126 -1.05 10.81 6.84
C MET A 126 -1.08 12.28 7.25
N PRO A 127 -1.78 13.15 6.49
CA PRO A 127 -2.05 14.50 6.95
C PRO A 127 -3.05 14.50 8.11
N PHE A 128 -2.89 15.46 9.01
CA PHE A 128 -3.87 15.67 10.08
C PHE A 128 -5.26 15.93 9.51
N THR A 129 -6.30 15.38 10.15
CA THR A 129 -7.71 15.48 9.71
C THR A 129 -8.05 14.82 8.36
N CYS A 130 -7.18 14.01 7.79
CA CYS A 130 -7.50 13.25 6.59
C CYS A 130 -8.48 12.11 6.92
N MET A 131 -9.74 12.23 6.50
CA MET A 131 -10.78 11.25 6.79
C MET A 131 -10.46 9.85 6.23
N PRO A 132 -10.07 9.67 4.96
CA PRO A 132 -9.73 8.35 4.44
C PRO A 132 -8.59 7.69 5.23
N SER A 133 -7.56 8.45 5.57
CA SER A 133 -6.42 7.94 6.33
C SER A 133 -6.78 7.59 7.77
N THR A 134 -7.72 8.33 8.39
CA THR A 134 -8.23 8.02 9.74
C THR A 134 -9.02 6.71 9.75
N ILE A 135 -9.84 6.47 8.72
CA ILE A 135 -10.56 5.21 8.53
C ILE A 135 -9.56 4.06 8.37
N ALA A 136 -8.59 4.23 7.45
CA ALA A 136 -7.54 3.25 7.23
C ALA A 136 -6.74 2.94 8.50
N SER A 137 -6.34 3.96 9.25
CA SER A 137 -5.64 3.83 10.55
C SER A 137 -6.42 2.97 11.54
N SER A 138 -7.72 3.22 11.69
CA SER A 138 -8.58 2.49 12.62
C SER A 138 -8.65 1.00 12.30
N ILE A 139 -8.76 0.65 11.03
CA ILE A 139 -8.79 -0.73 10.54
C ILE A 139 -7.39 -1.37 10.68
N LEU A 140 -6.35 -0.68 10.22
CA LEU A 140 -4.99 -1.20 10.21
C LEU A 140 -4.45 -1.45 11.62
N LYS A 141 -4.77 -0.61 12.60
CA LYS A 141 -4.40 -0.87 14.01
C LYS A 141 -4.95 -2.20 14.52
N THR A 142 -6.14 -2.56 14.11
CA THR A 142 -6.74 -3.84 14.49
C THR A 142 -6.14 -5.01 13.71
N GLU A 143 -6.02 -4.87 12.38
CA GLU A 143 -5.52 -5.90 11.49
C GLU A 143 -4.04 -6.22 11.68
N MET A 144 -3.21 -5.20 11.95
CA MET A 144 -1.77 -5.35 12.16
C MET A 144 -1.40 -5.80 13.57
N ARG A 145 -2.34 -5.69 14.51
CA ARG A 145 -2.12 -6.08 15.91
C ARG A 145 -1.59 -7.50 16.00
N ASN A 146 -0.45 -7.68 16.66
CA ASN A 146 0.23 -8.96 16.83
C ASN A 146 0.75 -9.64 15.53
N LYS A 147 0.55 -9.03 14.36
CA LYS A 147 1.04 -9.56 13.08
C LYS A 147 2.34 -8.86 12.66
N ILE A 148 2.34 -7.54 12.67
CA ILE A 148 3.44 -6.71 12.20
C ILE A 148 3.44 -5.38 12.95
N PRO A 149 4.60 -4.80 13.31
CA PRO A 149 4.70 -3.44 13.83
C PRO A 149 4.03 -2.43 12.88
N TYR A 150 3.19 -1.59 13.45
CA TYR A 150 2.44 -0.57 12.73
C TYR A 150 2.46 0.75 13.48
N ILE A 151 2.68 1.85 12.78
CA ILE A 151 2.64 3.19 13.34
C ILE A 151 1.96 4.17 12.40
N ASP A 152 1.17 5.11 12.95
CA ASP A 152 0.69 6.29 12.24
C ASP A 152 1.64 7.46 12.47
N MET A 153 2.06 8.08 11.38
CA MET A 153 2.81 9.34 11.38
C MET A 153 1.92 10.44 10.83
N VAL A 154 1.39 11.25 11.74
CA VAL A 154 0.44 12.33 11.41
C VAL A 154 1.20 13.63 11.18
N TYR A 155 0.91 14.33 10.09
CA TYR A 155 1.55 15.59 9.69
C TYR A 155 0.55 16.73 9.73
N ASP A 156 0.76 17.67 10.62
CA ASP A 156 -0.06 18.89 10.79
C ASP A 156 0.72 20.18 10.55
N GLY A 157 1.99 20.05 10.14
CA GLY A 157 2.90 21.17 9.95
C GLY A 157 3.66 21.60 11.20
N SER A 158 3.34 21.04 12.38
CA SER A 158 4.06 21.29 13.62
C SER A 158 5.20 20.26 13.84
N ILE A 159 6.14 20.61 14.68
CA ILE A 159 7.19 19.70 15.14
C ILE A 159 6.61 18.81 16.24
N GLN A 160 6.53 17.52 15.98
CA GLN A 160 6.06 16.56 16.97
C GLN A 160 7.21 16.18 17.94
N PRO A 161 7.11 16.51 19.24
CA PRO A 161 8.23 16.35 20.18
C PRO A 161 8.66 14.89 20.37
N ASN A 162 7.75 13.93 20.19
CA ASN A 162 8.02 12.49 20.41
C ASN A 162 8.25 11.71 19.11
N ARG A 163 8.39 12.39 17.96
CA ARG A 163 8.51 11.76 16.65
C ARG A 163 9.68 10.78 16.57
N SER A 164 10.86 11.23 16.94
CA SER A 164 12.09 10.41 16.90
C SER A 164 11.95 9.16 17.77
N MET A 165 11.51 9.31 19.00
CA MET A 165 11.30 8.20 19.92
C MET A 165 10.27 7.19 19.39
N ASN A 166 9.20 7.65 18.77
CA ASN A 166 8.19 6.78 18.18
C ASN A 166 8.76 5.98 17.00
N LEU A 167 9.57 6.62 16.13
CA LEU A 167 10.23 5.94 15.01
C LEU A 167 11.27 4.94 15.50
N GLU A 168 12.09 5.30 16.47
CA GLU A 168 13.08 4.39 17.07
C GLU A 168 12.42 3.15 17.68
N THR A 169 11.31 3.35 18.41
CA THR A 169 10.52 2.26 18.98
C THR A 169 9.95 1.35 17.90
N PHE A 170 9.39 1.93 16.84
CA PHE A 170 8.87 1.19 15.70
C PHE A 170 9.97 0.37 15.01
N VAL A 171 11.10 0.99 14.72
CA VAL A 171 12.26 0.33 14.09
C VAL A 171 12.80 -0.80 14.97
N PHE A 172 12.88 -0.59 16.27
CA PHE A 172 13.27 -1.65 17.20
C PHE A 172 12.32 -2.86 17.10
N GLN A 173 11.01 -2.63 17.11
CA GLN A 173 10.01 -3.69 16.97
C GLN A 173 10.13 -4.42 15.62
N ALA A 174 10.33 -3.69 14.52
CA ALA A 174 10.52 -4.25 13.19
C ALA A 174 11.77 -5.14 13.12
N LYS A 175 12.88 -4.69 13.68
CA LYS A 175 14.13 -5.47 13.78
C LYS A 175 13.94 -6.74 14.61
N GLN A 176 13.25 -6.66 15.73
CA GLN A 176 12.94 -7.84 16.56
C GLN A 176 12.09 -8.87 15.81
N ARG A 177 11.12 -8.39 14.99
CA ARG A 177 10.32 -9.28 14.14
C ARG A 177 11.17 -9.96 13.08
N MET A 178 12.05 -9.23 12.39
CA MET A 178 12.97 -9.76 11.39
C MET A 178 13.84 -10.88 11.98
N ILE A 179 14.52 -10.63 13.11
CA ILE A 179 15.36 -11.61 13.79
C ILE A 179 14.57 -12.86 14.15
N ARG A 180 13.34 -12.71 14.67
CA ARG A 180 12.47 -13.84 15.02
C ARG A 180 12.10 -14.69 13.81
N LYS A 181 11.82 -14.05 12.66
CA LYS A 181 11.54 -14.76 11.39
C LYS A 181 12.75 -15.58 10.94
N GLU A 182 13.94 -15.02 11.00
CA GLU A 182 15.18 -15.71 10.63
C GLU A 182 15.44 -16.92 11.53
N GLN A 183 15.26 -16.78 12.84
CA GLN A 183 15.41 -17.87 13.80
C GLN A 183 14.42 -19.02 13.55
N LEU A 184 13.16 -18.69 13.24
CA LEU A 184 12.14 -19.69 12.91
C LEU A 184 12.47 -20.41 11.60
N SER A 185 12.90 -19.70 10.57
CA SER A 185 13.31 -20.29 9.31
C SER A 185 14.51 -21.24 9.46
N ALA A 186 15.51 -20.83 10.25
CA ALA A 186 16.69 -21.65 10.54
C ALA A 186 16.34 -22.92 11.37
N LYS A 187 15.34 -22.84 12.24
CA LYS A 187 14.87 -23.98 13.02
C LYS A 187 14.12 -25.01 12.16
N ASN A 188 13.28 -24.53 11.25
CA ASN A 188 12.50 -25.40 10.35
C ASN A 188 13.43 -26.14 9.36
N SER A 189 14.46 -25.47 8.81
CA SER A 189 15.42 -26.11 7.90
C SER A 189 16.28 -27.17 8.59
N LYS A 190 16.37 -27.20 9.92
CA LYS A 190 17.08 -28.23 10.69
C LYS A 190 16.19 -29.41 11.10
N SER A 191 14.86 -29.26 11.01
CA SER A 191 13.93 -30.35 11.35
C SER A 191 13.59 -31.23 10.14
N ASP A 192 13.97 -30.78 8.92
CA ASP A 192 13.71 -31.51 7.66
C ASP A 192 14.94 -32.33 7.17
N VAL A 193 15.98 -32.44 8.00
CA VAL A 193 17.19 -33.25 7.81
C VAL A 193 17.22 -34.37 8.85
#